data_77378408c9a362858268743e4b38abb8
#
_entry.id   77378408c9a362858268743e4b38abb8
#
_cell.length_a   1.000
_cell.length_b   1.000
_cell.length_c   1.000
_cell.angle_alpha   90.00
_cell.angle_beta   90.00
_cell.angle_gamma   90.00
#
_symmetry.space_group_name_H-M   'P 1'
#
loop_
_entity.id
_entity.type
_entity.pdbx_description
1 polymer ?
#
loop_
_entity_poly.entity_id
_entity_poly.type
_entity_poly.pdbx_seq_one_letter_code
_entity_poly.pdbx_strand_id
1 'polypeptide(L)'
;MKIGLIIYGSLNTLSGGYLYDRKLVEYLRSEGDSVEIISLPWRTYAAHLTDNLHFRLPTNLDILIQDELNHPSLIVANWKKHPYPVISLVHHLRSSELRVAWQNAFYRMVEKRYLQSVDGFIFNSKTTQRVVKSLVGNQKPSVIAYPPTDRFGAPLAEEEIIKRSITDEFRILFLGNVIYRKGLHTLLNAVIGLKSKVSVDVVGSLDSNPTYVKLIRELISENYLASCVFLHGSLDQEPLIAKLKQAHVLVVPSSYEGFGIVYLEGMGFGLPAIGTLAGAASEIISDGVDGFLIEPENADQLAERLKVLNENREILIQMSLVARNRYLRQPKWEE
;
A
#
# COMPACT_ATOMS: atom_id res chain seq x y z
N MET A 1 6.27 5.44 28.28
CA MET A 1 5.85 6.83 27.95
C MET A 1 4.36 6.87 27.71
N LYS A 2 3.76 8.07 27.72
CA LYS A 2 2.37 8.28 27.30
C LYS A 2 2.35 8.86 25.89
N ILE A 3 1.98 8.04 24.93
CA ILE A 3 2.02 8.35 23.49
C ILE A 3 0.60 8.57 22.97
N GLY A 4 0.35 9.67 22.26
CA GLY A 4 -0.88 9.87 21.49
C GLY A 4 -0.69 9.45 20.03
N LEU A 5 -1.68 8.80 19.42
CA LEU A 5 -1.73 8.56 17.99
C LEU A 5 -3.02 9.14 17.43
N ILE A 6 -2.91 10.12 16.52
CA ILE A 6 -4.06 10.69 15.81
C ILE A 6 -4.24 9.97 14.47
N ILE A 7 -5.48 9.50 14.24
CA ILE A 7 -5.91 8.87 13.00
C ILE A 7 -7.31 9.36 12.59
N TYR A 8 -7.71 9.13 11.35
CA TYR A 8 -9.12 9.16 10.96
C TYR A 8 -9.78 7.80 11.17
N GLY A 9 -11.02 7.81 11.68
CA GLY A 9 -11.84 6.60 11.82
C GLY A 9 -11.27 5.58 12.80
N SER A 10 -11.03 4.35 12.37
CA SER A 10 -10.64 3.24 13.24
C SER A 10 -9.36 2.56 12.76
N LEU A 11 -8.50 2.15 13.71
CA LEU A 11 -7.34 1.28 13.43
C LEU A 11 -7.73 -0.04 12.75
N ASN A 12 -8.98 -0.48 12.86
CA ASN A 12 -9.49 -1.70 12.22
C ASN A 12 -9.81 -1.52 10.73
N THR A 13 -9.63 -0.31 10.19
CA THR A 13 -9.79 -0.05 8.74
C THR A 13 -8.83 -0.90 7.93
N LEU A 14 -9.33 -1.57 6.89
CA LEU A 14 -8.53 -2.47 6.04
C LEU A 14 -7.73 -1.66 5.00
N SER A 15 -6.49 -1.33 5.36
CA SER A 15 -5.50 -0.75 4.42
C SER A 15 -4.09 -0.99 4.93
N GLY A 16 -3.08 -0.86 4.05
CA GLY A 16 -1.67 -1.02 4.41
C GLY A 16 -1.19 0.01 5.46
N GLY A 17 -1.65 1.28 5.38
CA GLY A 17 -1.33 2.31 6.37
C GLY A 17 -1.88 1.95 7.74
N TYR A 18 -3.18 1.66 7.84
CA TYR A 18 -3.79 1.25 9.12
C TYR A 18 -3.24 -0.08 9.66
N LEU A 19 -2.78 -0.99 8.81
CA LEU A 19 -2.06 -2.18 9.26
C LEU A 19 -0.75 -1.79 9.95
N TYR A 20 0.00 -0.87 9.35
CA TYR A 20 1.21 -0.33 9.94
C TYR A 20 0.93 0.34 11.29
N ASP A 21 -0.07 1.23 11.35
CA ASP A 21 -0.44 1.94 12.57
C ASP A 21 -0.84 0.97 13.70
N ARG A 22 -1.61 -0.08 13.39
CA ARG A 22 -1.96 -1.13 14.37
C ARG A 22 -0.72 -1.81 14.92
N LYS A 23 0.18 -2.21 14.05
CA LYS A 23 1.41 -2.91 14.45
C LYS A 23 2.32 -2.01 15.27
N LEU A 24 2.44 -0.73 14.91
CA LEU A 24 3.15 0.25 15.72
C LEU A 24 2.55 0.37 17.13
N VAL A 25 1.23 0.46 17.23
CA VAL A 25 0.52 0.53 18.52
C VAL A 25 0.71 -0.75 19.35
N GLU A 26 0.60 -1.93 18.70
CA GLU A 26 0.83 -3.23 19.34
C GLU A 26 2.25 -3.30 19.90
N TYR A 27 3.25 -2.92 19.12
CA TYR A 27 4.64 -2.91 19.53
C TYR A 27 4.90 -1.95 20.69
N LEU A 28 4.49 -0.69 20.59
CA LEU A 28 4.69 0.29 21.66
C LEU A 28 4.05 -0.16 22.98
N ARG A 29 2.87 -0.78 22.92
CA ARG A 29 2.21 -1.34 24.11
C ARG A 29 2.96 -2.54 24.68
N SER A 30 3.56 -3.38 23.85
CA SER A 30 4.38 -4.52 24.31
C SER A 30 5.66 -4.06 25.00
N GLU A 31 6.20 -2.89 24.61
CA GLU A 31 7.35 -2.25 25.29
C GLU A 31 6.96 -1.51 26.58
N GLY A 32 5.69 -1.57 26.99
CA GLY A 32 5.21 -0.96 28.22
C GLY A 32 4.76 0.49 28.11
N ASP A 33 4.64 1.02 26.88
CA ASP A 33 4.13 2.35 26.65
C ASP A 33 2.59 2.40 26.72
N SER A 34 2.05 3.51 27.24
CA SER A 34 0.61 3.79 27.19
C SER A 34 0.28 4.52 25.90
N VAL A 35 -0.46 3.87 25.01
CA VAL A 35 -0.85 4.47 23.71
C VAL A 35 -2.33 4.82 23.69
N GLU A 36 -2.63 6.12 23.62
CA GLU A 36 -3.96 6.70 23.46
C GLU A 36 -4.27 6.93 21.96
N ILE A 37 -5.38 6.34 21.47
CA ILE A 37 -5.82 6.54 20.11
C ILE A 37 -6.81 7.70 20.05
N ILE A 38 -6.48 8.74 19.29
CA ILE A 38 -7.28 9.94 19.11
C ILE A 38 -7.90 9.87 17.71
N SER A 39 -9.13 9.37 17.66
CA SER A 39 -9.85 9.18 16.40
C SER A 39 -10.62 10.43 16.00
N LEU A 40 -10.31 10.95 14.81
CA LEU A 40 -11.10 11.99 14.15
C LEU A 40 -12.12 11.34 13.18
N PRO A 41 -13.34 11.88 13.03
CA PRO A 41 -14.33 11.30 12.14
C PRO A 41 -13.92 11.46 10.66
N TRP A 42 -14.20 10.47 9.83
CA TRP A 42 -14.08 10.58 8.37
C TRP A 42 -15.10 11.60 7.82
N ARG A 43 -14.61 12.56 7.05
CA ARG A 43 -15.40 13.60 6.37
C ARG A 43 -14.81 13.93 5.01
N THR A 44 -15.43 14.86 4.28
CA THR A 44 -14.83 15.38 3.05
C THR A 44 -13.57 16.19 3.37
N TYR A 45 -12.64 16.30 2.41
CA TYR A 45 -11.40 17.05 2.59
C TYR A 45 -11.63 18.51 3.02
N ALA A 46 -12.63 19.18 2.43
CA ALA A 46 -13.00 20.54 2.80
C ALA A 46 -13.52 20.64 4.26
N ALA A 47 -14.31 19.65 4.70
CA ALA A 47 -14.78 19.59 6.08
C ALA A 47 -13.63 19.35 7.08
N HIS A 48 -12.62 18.56 6.69
CA HIS A 48 -11.40 18.39 7.51
C HIS A 48 -10.61 19.70 7.69
N LEU A 49 -10.57 20.55 6.68
CA LEU A 49 -9.95 21.88 6.83
C LEU A 49 -10.63 22.74 7.91
N THR A 50 -11.93 22.55 8.15
CA THR A 50 -12.66 23.29 9.20
C THR A 50 -12.33 22.82 10.62
N ASP A 51 -11.74 21.62 10.80
CA ASP A 51 -11.30 21.13 12.11
C ASP A 51 -10.26 22.05 12.74
N ASN A 52 -9.45 22.73 11.93
CA ASN A 52 -8.46 23.71 12.39
C ASN A 52 -9.04 24.82 13.26
N LEU A 53 -10.34 25.09 13.17
CA LEU A 53 -11.02 26.13 13.98
C LEU A 53 -11.29 25.64 15.42
N HIS A 54 -11.50 24.33 15.61
CA HIS A 54 -12.06 23.78 16.84
C HIS A 54 -11.15 22.76 17.53
N PHE A 55 -10.37 21.99 16.73
CA PHE A 55 -9.54 20.92 17.27
C PHE A 55 -8.38 21.47 18.13
N ARG A 56 -8.14 20.80 19.24
CA ARG A 56 -7.01 21.10 20.15
C ARG A 56 -6.24 19.81 20.42
N LEU A 57 -4.91 19.93 20.47
CA LEU A 57 -4.07 18.81 20.86
C LEU A 57 -4.28 18.46 22.36
N PRO A 58 -4.22 17.18 22.72
CA PRO A 58 -4.21 16.76 24.12
C PRO A 58 -3.05 17.41 24.90
N THR A 59 -3.19 17.60 26.20
CA THR A 59 -2.16 18.29 26.99
C THR A 59 -1.29 17.35 27.84
N ASN A 60 -1.72 16.10 28.02
CA ASN A 60 -1.08 15.17 28.94
C ASN A 60 -0.46 13.98 28.17
N LEU A 61 0.54 14.26 27.34
CA LEU A 61 1.31 13.30 26.55
C LEU A 61 2.80 13.58 26.69
N ASP A 62 3.63 12.56 26.46
CA ASP A 62 5.08 12.69 26.34
C ASP A 62 5.48 12.90 24.87
N ILE A 63 4.71 12.33 23.92
CA ILE A 63 4.90 12.45 22.47
C ILE A 63 3.56 12.28 21.74
N LEU A 64 3.39 12.97 20.62
CA LEU A 64 2.22 12.83 19.75
C LEU A 64 2.66 12.37 18.36
N ILE A 65 2.15 11.23 17.93
CA ILE A 65 2.29 10.73 16.56
C ILE A 65 1.00 11.08 15.80
N GLN A 66 1.16 11.59 14.60
CA GLN A 66 0.04 11.93 13.70
C GLN A 66 0.20 11.18 12.39
N ASP A 67 -0.78 10.34 12.02
CA ASP A 67 -0.86 9.85 10.66
C ASP A 67 -1.02 11.06 9.73
N GLU A 68 -0.16 11.17 8.73
CA GLU A 68 -0.13 12.29 7.78
C GLU A 68 -1.47 12.44 7.05
N LEU A 69 -2.24 11.38 6.91
CA LEU A 69 -3.59 11.43 6.35
C LEU A 69 -4.48 12.49 7.03
N ASN A 70 -4.22 12.78 8.31
CA ASN A 70 -4.91 13.80 9.11
C ASN A 70 -4.42 15.24 8.85
N HIS A 71 -3.47 15.44 7.94
CA HIS A 71 -2.86 16.76 7.67
C HIS A 71 -3.86 17.93 7.51
N PRO A 72 -5.04 17.78 6.85
CA PRO A 72 -5.93 18.92 6.66
C PRO A 72 -6.59 19.40 7.96
N SER A 73 -6.65 18.56 9.00
CA SER A 73 -7.31 18.89 10.28
C SER A 73 -6.37 19.47 11.34
N LEU A 74 -5.04 19.39 11.18
CA LEU A 74 -4.09 19.53 12.29
C LEU A 74 -3.15 20.74 12.19
N ILE A 75 -3.16 21.49 11.10
CA ILE A 75 -2.21 22.59 10.83
C ILE A 75 -2.21 23.63 11.96
N VAL A 76 -3.39 24.16 12.30
CA VAL A 76 -3.50 25.22 13.31
C VAL A 76 -3.30 24.69 14.72
N ALA A 77 -3.71 23.43 14.97
CA ALA A 77 -3.50 22.79 16.26
C ALA A 77 -2.00 22.64 16.55
N ASN A 78 -1.20 22.22 15.57
CA ASN A 78 0.24 22.06 15.69
C ASN A 78 0.99 23.41 15.85
N TRP A 79 0.49 24.51 15.30
CA TRP A 79 1.14 25.84 15.47
C TRP A 79 0.99 26.39 16.87
N LYS A 80 0.05 25.86 17.67
CA LYS A 80 -0.09 26.28 19.05
C LYS A 80 1.00 25.61 19.89
N LYS A 81 1.46 26.33 20.92
CA LYS A 81 2.49 25.81 21.84
C LYS A 81 1.99 24.53 22.53
N HIS A 82 2.76 23.48 22.44
CA HIS A 82 2.55 22.18 23.08
C HIS A 82 3.80 21.75 23.84
N PRO A 83 3.70 20.99 24.95
CA PRO A 83 4.83 20.65 25.82
C PRO A 83 5.63 19.42 25.36
N TYR A 84 5.24 18.78 24.27
CA TYR A 84 5.80 17.53 23.76
C TYR A 84 6.07 17.60 22.25
N PRO A 85 6.97 16.78 21.69
CA PRO A 85 7.19 16.72 20.26
C PRO A 85 6.01 16.11 19.50
N VAL A 86 5.74 16.67 18.34
CA VAL A 86 4.74 16.20 17.37
C VAL A 86 5.45 15.56 16.18
N ILE A 87 5.24 14.28 15.98
CA ILE A 87 5.89 13.48 14.92
C ILE A 87 4.84 13.08 13.88
N SER A 88 5.12 13.36 12.61
CA SER A 88 4.25 12.88 11.53
C SER A 88 4.71 11.51 11.04
N LEU A 89 3.81 10.54 11.05
CA LEU A 89 3.95 9.26 10.37
C LEU A 89 3.42 9.40 8.95
N VAL A 90 4.30 9.31 7.96
CA VAL A 90 3.97 9.60 6.56
C VAL A 90 4.00 8.32 5.73
N HIS A 91 2.81 7.86 5.33
CA HIS A 91 2.67 6.69 4.45
C HIS A 91 2.84 7.07 2.98
N HIS A 92 2.22 8.14 2.53
CA HIS A 92 2.42 8.79 1.23
C HIS A 92 1.68 10.13 1.22
N LEU A 93 2.08 11.06 0.36
CA LEU A 93 1.38 12.33 0.23
C LEU A 93 0.22 12.21 -0.78
N ARG A 94 -0.91 12.83 -0.47
CA ARG A 94 -2.07 12.89 -1.36
C ARG A 94 -1.75 13.58 -2.67
N SER A 95 -0.90 14.60 -2.66
CA SER A 95 -0.44 15.33 -3.84
C SER A 95 0.49 14.50 -4.76
N SER A 96 0.92 13.32 -4.32
CA SER A 96 1.72 12.41 -5.16
C SER A 96 0.88 11.49 -6.04
N GLU A 97 -0.43 11.41 -5.81
CA GLU A 97 -1.32 10.58 -6.62
C GLU A 97 -1.68 11.29 -7.94
N LEU A 98 -1.96 10.50 -8.99
CA LEU A 98 -2.40 11.05 -10.28
C LEU A 98 -3.75 11.76 -10.16
N ARG A 99 -3.74 13.06 -10.41
CA ARG A 99 -4.90 13.96 -10.47
C ARG A 99 -4.60 15.14 -11.39
N VAL A 100 -5.62 15.95 -11.67
CA VAL A 100 -5.43 17.20 -12.42
C VAL A 100 -4.49 18.14 -11.66
N ALA A 101 -3.63 18.85 -12.38
CA ALA A 101 -2.50 19.61 -11.83
C ALA A 101 -2.90 20.64 -10.75
N TRP A 102 -4.03 21.35 -10.93
CA TRP A 102 -4.46 22.35 -9.95
C TRP A 102 -4.89 21.73 -8.61
N GLN A 103 -5.50 20.53 -8.62
CA GLN A 103 -5.86 19.81 -7.39
C GLN A 103 -4.60 19.39 -6.63
N ASN A 104 -3.62 18.82 -7.33
CA ASN A 104 -2.36 18.43 -6.72
C ASN A 104 -1.58 19.65 -6.20
N ALA A 105 -1.62 20.78 -6.89
CA ALA A 105 -1.02 22.03 -6.41
C ALA A 105 -1.68 22.51 -5.10
N PHE A 106 -3.00 22.41 -4.99
CA PHE A 106 -3.73 22.74 -3.76
C PHE A 106 -3.38 21.78 -2.62
N TYR A 107 -3.44 20.47 -2.83
CA TYR A 107 -3.06 19.48 -1.81
C TYR A 107 -1.61 19.69 -1.35
N ARG A 108 -0.69 19.88 -2.28
CA ARG A 108 0.72 20.13 -2.00
C ARG A 108 0.93 21.38 -1.12
N MET A 109 0.14 22.43 -1.34
CA MET A 109 0.19 23.63 -0.51
C MET A 109 -0.27 23.36 0.92
N VAL A 110 -1.34 22.58 1.10
CA VAL A 110 -1.88 22.23 2.43
C VAL A 110 -0.93 21.27 3.15
N GLU A 111 -0.48 20.21 2.48
CA GLU A 111 0.50 19.25 3.01
C GLU A 111 1.80 19.94 3.43
N LYS A 112 2.32 20.84 2.60
CA LYS A 112 3.54 21.61 2.95
C LYS A 112 3.36 22.37 4.26
N ARG A 113 2.22 23.04 4.47
CA ARG A 113 1.95 23.77 5.71
C ARG A 113 1.88 22.85 6.93
N TYR A 114 1.24 21.68 6.77
CA TYR A 114 1.19 20.69 7.81
C TYR A 114 2.58 20.12 8.12
N LEU A 115 3.34 19.69 7.12
CA LEU A 115 4.68 19.12 7.29
C LEU A 115 5.65 20.13 7.92
N GLN A 116 5.43 21.44 7.71
CA GLN A 116 6.18 22.49 8.39
C GLN A 116 5.78 22.66 9.87
N SER A 117 4.59 22.21 10.27
CA SER A 117 4.05 22.39 11.62
C SER A 117 4.41 21.29 12.61
N VAL A 118 5.02 20.18 12.17
CA VAL A 118 5.45 19.06 13.03
C VAL A 118 6.95 19.15 13.35
N ASP A 119 7.41 18.43 14.37
CA ASP A 119 8.81 18.49 14.85
C ASP A 119 9.72 17.45 14.21
N GLY A 120 9.15 16.33 13.71
CA GLY A 120 9.90 15.25 13.08
C GLY A 120 9.04 14.33 12.24
N PHE A 121 9.67 13.32 11.63
CA PHE A 121 9.01 12.40 10.69
C PHE A 121 9.40 10.94 10.91
N ILE A 122 8.42 10.06 10.74
CA ILE A 122 8.62 8.64 10.51
C ILE A 122 8.14 8.36 9.09
N PHE A 123 8.99 7.78 8.24
CA PHE A 123 8.68 7.44 6.85
C PHE A 123 8.64 5.93 6.66
N ASN A 124 7.68 5.45 5.88
CA ASN A 124 7.60 4.05 5.49
C ASN A 124 8.52 3.67 4.33
N SER A 125 9.15 4.64 3.65
CA SER A 125 10.01 4.41 2.48
C SER A 125 10.99 5.56 2.25
N LYS A 126 12.09 5.30 1.55
CA LYS A 126 13.03 6.35 1.08
C LYS A 126 12.36 7.28 0.08
N THR A 127 11.45 6.76 -0.73
CA THR A 127 10.68 7.53 -1.71
C THR A 127 9.80 8.56 -1.01
N THR A 128 9.01 8.15 -0.01
CA THR A 128 8.20 9.07 0.79
C THR A 128 9.09 10.12 1.48
N GLN A 129 10.23 9.70 2.06
CA GLN A 129 11.19 10.63 2.66
C GLN A 129 11.69 11.66 1.64
N ARG A 130 12.11 11.23 0.42
CA ARG A 130 12.58 12.15 -0.63
C ARG A 130 11.52 13.15 -1.04
N VAL A 131 10.26 12.70 -1.20
CA VAL A 131 9.15 13.59 -1.56
C VAL A 131 8.90 14.63 -0.48
N VAL A 132 8.82 14.24 0.80
CA VAL A 132 8.62 15.19 1.91
C VAL A 132 9.81 16.16 2.02
N LYS A 133 11.05 15.67 1.96
CA LYS A 133 12.25 16.52 2.02
C LYS A 133 12.31 17.53 0.87
N SER A 134 11.82 17.19 -0.31
CA SER A 134 11.72 18.14 -1.43
C SER A 134 10.74 19.28 -1.18
N LEU A 135 9.73 19.07 -0.31
CA LEU A 135 8.72 20.07 0.03
C LEU A 135 9.13 20.99 1.18
N VAL A 136 9.79 20.45 2.22
CA VAL A 136 10.04 21.15 3.48
C VAL A 136 11.52 21.21 3.88
N GLY A 137 12.42 20.63 3.09
CA GLY A 137 13.86 20.58 3.37
C GLY A 137 14.26 19.45 4.31
N ASN A 138 15.55 19.42 4.69
CA ASN A 138 16.17 18.31 5.46
C ASN A 138 16.42 18.63 6.94
N GLN A 139 15.90 19.72 7.45
CA GLN A 139 16.31 20.24 8.77
C GLN A 139 15.68 19.50 9.96
N LYS A 140 14.54 18.80 9.75
CA LYS A 140 13.83 18.13 10.83
C LYS A 140 14.34 16.70 11.03
N PRO A 141 14.40 16.22 12.29
CA PRO A 141 14.69 14.82 12.59
C PRO A 141 13.79 13.88 11.82
N SER A 142 14.35 12.80 11.30
CA SER A 142 13.52 11.81 10.57
C SER A 142 14.15 10.42 10.60
N VAL A 143 13.32 9.41 10.61
CA VAL A 143 13.69 8.00 10.52
C VAL A 143 12.90 7.33 9.41
N ILE A 144 13.48 6.30 8.78
CA ILE A 144 12.75 5.39 7.90
C ILE A 144 12.52 4.11 8.69
N ALA A 145 11.25 3.76 8.88
CA ALA A 145 10.82 2.52 9.47
C ALA A 145 10.00 1.75 8.42
N TYR A 146 10.65 0.82 7.75
CA TYR A 146 10.01 0.03 6.71
C TYR A 146 8.90 -0.85 7.29
N PRO A 147 7.75 -0.98 6.60
CA PRO A 147 6.73 -1.96 7.00
C PRO A 147 7.31 -3.37 6.99
N PRO A 148 7.25 -4.09 8.09
CA PRO A 148 7.64 -5.50 8.15
C PRO A 148 6.61 -6.43 7.53
N THR A 149 6.93 -7.74 7.39
CA THR A 149 6.18 -8.67 6.54
C THR A 149 5.71 -9.95 7.22
N ASP A 150 5.76 -10.04 8.52
CA ASP A 150 5.43 -11.26 9.27
C ASP A 150 3.94 -11.53 9.50
N ARG A 151 3.05 -10.83 8.77
CA ARG A 151 1.59 -10.93 8.93
C ARG A 151 1.04 -12.35 8.77
N PHE A 152 1.61 -13.12 7.83
CA PHE A 152 1.09 -14.45 7.46
C PHE A 152 1.96 -15.60 7.98
N GLY A 153 2.90 -15.31 8.89
CA GLY A 153 3.79 -16.31 9.47
C GLY A 153 4.92 -16.76 8.54
N ALA A 154 5.26 -18.03 8.59
CA ALA A 154 6.36 -18.57 7.81
C ALA A 154 6.11 -18.52 6.29
N PRO A 155 7.14 -18.21 5.48
CA PRO A 155 7.00 -18.20 4.03
C PRO A 155 6.72 -19.60 3.48
N LEU A 156 6.11 -19.66 2.28
CA LEU A 156 5.80 -20.91 1.61
C LEU A 156 7.08 -21.71 1.30
N ALA A 157 7.02 -23.03 1.43
CA ALA A 157 8.16 -23.92 1.13
C ALA A 157 8.52 -23.89 -0.37
N GLU A 158 9.81 -24.07 -0.68
CA GLU A 158 10.29 -24.00 -2.07
C GLU A 158 9.67 -25.08 -2.95
N GLU A 159 9.48 -26.30 -2.40
CA GLU A 159 8.85 -27.41 -3.11
C GLU A 159 7.40 -27.10 -3.50
N GLU A 160 6.64 -26.42 -2.62
CA GLU A 160 5.27 -26.00 -2.92
C GLU A 160 5.24 -24.92 -4.01
N ILE A 161 6.21 -23.98 -4.00
CA ILE A 161 6.37 -22.95 -5.02
C ILE A 161 6.64 -23.59 -6.38
N ILE A 162 7.62 -24.51 -6.46
CA ILE A 162 7.97 -25.21 -7.69
C ILE A 162 6.78 -26.01 -8.22
N LYS A 163 6.11 -26.80 -7.35
CA LYS A 163 4.94 -27.60 -7.72
C LYS A 163 3.81 -26.74 -8.30
N ARG A 164 3.53 -25.59 -7.69
CA ARG A 164 2.53 -24.66 -8.19
C ARG A 164 2.91 -24.09 -9.55
N SER A 165 4.17 -23.70 -9.73
CA SER A 165 4.65 -23.00 -10.93
C SER A 165 4.52 -23.81 -12.22
N ILE A 166 4.41 -25.14 -12.16
CA ILE A 166 4.30 -26.03 -13.32
C ILE A 166 2.84 -26.42 -13.67
N THR A 167 1.84 -25.84 -12.99
CA THR A 167 0.43 -26.13 -13.32
C THR A 167 0.00 -25.45 -14.62
N ASP A 168 -0.94 -26.05 -15.36
CA ASP A 168 -1.37 -25.58 -16.69
C ASP A 168 -1.99 -24.18 -16.66
N GLU A 169 -2.85 -23.91 -15.65
CA GLU A 169 -3.50 -22.63 -15.48
C GLU A 169 -2.55 -21.59 -14.89
N PHE A 170 -2.52 -20.41 -15.47
CA PHE A 170 -1.76 -19.28 -14.94
C PHE A 170 -2.67 -18.36 -14.11
N ARG A 171 -2.47 -18.35 -12.80
CA ARG A 171 -3.31 -17.61 -11.84
C ARG A 171 -2.66 -16.31 -11.41
N ILE A 172 -3.33 -15.22 -11.67
CA ILE A 172 -2.93 -13.86 -11.30
C ILE A 172 -3.72 -13.45 -10.06
N LEU A 173 -3.04 -12.93 -9.05
CA LEU A 173 -3.68 -12.34 -7.87
C LEU A 173 -3.54 -10.82 -7.93
N PHE A 174 -4.67 -10.12 -7.82
CA PHE A 174 -4.72 -8.71 -7.50
C PHE A 174 -5.13 -8.57 -6.02
N LEU A 175 -4.32 -7.86 -5.22
CA LEU A 175 -4.55 -7.67 -3.79
C LEU A 175 -4.58 -6.18 -3.44
N GLY A 176 -5.76 -5.67 -3.08
CA GLY A 176 -5.96 -4.28 -2.68
C GLY A 176 -7.38 -3.80 -2.93
N ASN A 177 -7.78 -2.73 -2.25
CA ASN A 177 -9.10 -2.14 -2.45
C ASN A 177 -9.32 -1.78 -3.92
N VAL A 178 -10.50 -2.06 -4.46
CA VAL A 178 -10.85 -1.79 -5.85
C VAL A 178 -11.15 -0.29 -6.03
N ILE A 179 -10.07 0.48 -6.19
CA ILE A 179 -10.07 1.92 -6.41
C ILE A 179 -9.19 2.26 -7.62
N TYR A 180 -9.45 3.40 -8.25
CA TYR A 180 -8.75 3.81 -9.49
C TYR A 180 -7.22 3.76 -9.35
N ARG A 181 -6.68 4.28 -8.25
CA ARG A 181 -5.24 4.32 -7.96
C ARG A 181 -4.56 2.94 -8.00
N LYS A 182 -5.27 1.86 -7.67
CA LYS A 182 -4.71 0.50 -7.67
C LYS A 182 -4.61 -0.15 -9.06
N GLY A 183 -5.22 0.46 -10.08
CA GLY A 183 -4.98 0.11 -11.49
C GLY A 183 -5.56 -1.24 -11.95
N LEU A 184 -6.63 -1.75 -11.32
CA LEU A 184 -7.25 -3.01 -11.76
C LEU A 184 -7.67 -2.98 -13.22
N HIS A 185 -8.13 -1.83 -13.75
CA HIS A 185 -8.46 -1.65 -15.16
C HIS A 185 -7.25 -1.90 -16.08
N THR A 186 -6.04 -1.51 -15.66
CA THR A 186 -4.81 -1.78 -16.41
C THR A 186 -4.52 -3.28 -16.48
N LEU A 187 -4.71 -4.01 -15.37
CA LEU A 187 -4.58 -5.46 -15.35
C LEU A 187 -5.61 -6.13 -16.26
N LEU A 188 -6.88 -5.73 -16.19
CA LEU A 188 -7.93 -6.33 -17.03
C LEU A 188 -7.67 -6.08 -18.51
N ASN A 189 -7.26 -4.88 -18.90
CA ASN A 189 -6.86 -4.56 -20.27
C ASN A 189 -5.67 -5.41 -20.75
N ALA A 190 -4.69 -5.67 -19.87
CA ALA A 190 -3.57 -6.54 -20.20
C ALA A 190 -4.01 -8.00 -20.42
N VAL A 191 -4.98 -8.48 -19.67
CA VAL A 191 -5.49 -9.87 -19.73
C VAL A 191 -6.31 -10.12 -21.00
N ILE A 192 -7.02 -9.11 -21.54
CA ILE A 192 -7.81 -9.22 -22.79
C ILE A 192 -6.96 -9.78 -23.93
N GLY A 193 -5.68 -9.41 -24.02
CA GLY A 193 -4.76 -9.85 -25.07
C GLY A 193 -4.12 -11.22 -24.85
N LEU A 194 -4.31 -11.85 -23.68
CA LEU A 194 -3.67 -13.13 -23.36
C LEU A 194 -4.51 -14.30 -23.88
N LYS A 195 -3.95 -15.05 -24.86
CA LYS A 195 -4.62 -16.19 -25.52
C LYS A 195 -4.59 -17.50 -24.74
N SER A 196 -3.99 -17.53 -23.54
CA SER A 196 -3.75 -18.72 -22.73
C SER A 196 -4.79 -18.86 -21.61
N LYS A 197 -4.84 -20.04 -20.97
CA LYS A 197 -5.66 -20.29 -19.77
C LYS A 197 -5.16 -19.45 -18.61
N VAL A 198 -5.74 -18.27 -18.44
CA VAL A 198 -5.39 -17.31 -17.37
C VAL A 198 -6.60 -17.12 -16.49
N SER A 199 -6.41 -17.07 -15.17
CA SER A 199 -7.43 -16.61 -14.23
C SER A 199 -6.92 -15.46 -13.37
N VAL A 200 -7.82 -14.55 -12.99
CA VAL A 200 -7.53 -13.38 -12.16
C VAL A 200 -8.41 -13.41 -10.92
N ASP A 201 -7.80 -13.60 -9.77
CA ASP A 201 -8.45 -13.43 -8.48
C ASP A 201 -8.25 -12.00 -8.00
N VAL A 202 -9.35 -11.27 -7.75
CA VAL A 202 -9.35 -9.90 -7.24
C VAL A 202 -9.81 -9.92 -5.79
N VAL A 203 -8.90 -9.60 -4.86
CA VAL A 203 -9.18 -9.56 -3.41
C VAL A 203 -8.99 -8.15 -2.88
N GLY A 204 -10.03 -7.62 -2.26
CA GLY A 204 -10.07 -6.30 -1.64
C GLY A 204 -11.45 -5.67 -1.65
N SER A 205 -11.66 -4.62 -0.86
CA SER A 205 -12.97 -3.99 -0.71
C SER A 205 -13.53 -3.50 -2.05
N LEU A 206 -14.79 -3.86 -2.31
CA LEU A 206 -15.59 -3.38 -3.43
C LEU A 206 -16.42 -2.14 -3.06
N ASP A 207 -16.41 -1.73 -1.80
CA ASP A 207 -17.23 -0.61 -1.29
C ASP A 207 -16.45 0.71 -1.23
N SER A 208 -15.12 0.65 -1.34
CA SER A 208 -14.25 1.83 -1.23
C SER A 208 -14.43 2.85 -2.35
N ASN A 209 -14.84 2.43 -3.55
CA ASN A 209 -15.19 3.29 -4.68
C ASN A 209 -16.23 2.63 -5.59
N PRO A 210 -17.54 2.75 -5.27
CA PRO A 210 -18.62 2.10 -6.01
C PRO A 210 -18.65 2.46 -7.50
N THR A 211 -18.32 3.71 -7.85
CA THR A 211 -18.26 4.16 -9.24
C THR A 211 -17.19 3.43 -10.04
N TYR A 212 -16.01 3.26 -9.46
CA TYR A 212 -14.94 2.52 -10.10
C TYR A 212 -15.23 1.01 -10.18
N VAL A 213 -15.85 0.43 -9.15
CA VAL A 213 -16.28 -0.98 -9.17
C VAL A 213 -17.30 -1.23 -10.28
N LYS A 214 -18.23 -0.28 -10.53
CA LYS A 214 -19.16 -0.36 -11.65
C LYS A 214 -18.41 -0.39 -12.98
N LEU A 215 -17.46 0.51 -13.20
CA LEU A 215 -16.59 0.53 -14.39
C LEU A 215 -15.85 -0.81 -14.56
N ILE A 216 -15.31 -1.39 -13.49
CA ILE A 216 -14.63 -2.69 -13.55
C ILE A 216 -15.59 -3.81 -13.96
N ARG A 217 -16.82 -3.83 -13.46
CA ARG A 217 -17.84 -4.82 -13.84
C ARG A 217 -18.26 -4.68 -15.31
N GLU A 218 -18.40 -3.45 -15.79
CA GLU A 218 -18.66 -3.14 -17.20
C GLU A 218 -17.52 -3.65 -18.08
N LEU A 219 -16.26 -3.35 -17.73
CA LEU A 219 -15.07 -3.83 -18.45
C LEU A 219 -15.01 -5.37 -18.53
N ILE A 220 -15.32 -6.07 -17.43
CA ILE A 220 -15.38 -7.54 -17.39
C ILE A 220 -16.47 -8.08 -18.33
N SER A 221 -17.66 -7.47 -18.32
CA SER A 221 -18.79 -7.89 -19.15
C SER A 221 -18.56 -7.65 -20.64
N GLU A 222 -18.12 -6.45 -21.01
CA GLU A 222 -17.90 -6.03 -22.40
C GLU A 222 -16.79 -6.81 -23.10
N ASN A 223 -15.80 -7.28 -22.33
CA ASN A 223 -14.66 -8.05 -22.87
C ASN A 223 -14.75 -9.55 -22.60
N TYR A 224 -15.93 -10.06 -22.20
CA TYR A 224 -16.19 -11.48 -21.97
C TYR A 224 -15.24 -12.15 -20.97
N LEU A 225 -14.76 -11.39 -19.95
CA LEU A 225 -13.82 -11.87 -18.94
C LEU A 225 -14.48 -12.57 -17.75
N ALA A 226 -15.81 -12.69 -17.71
CA ALA A 226 -16.54 -13.26 -16.58
C ALA A 226 -16.18 -14.72 -16.25
N SER A 227 -15.64 -15.48 -17.21
CA SER A 227 -15.18 -16.85 -17.02
C SER A 227 -13.79 -16.96 -16.37
N CYS A 228 -13.01 -15.90 -16.34
CA CYS A 228 -11.62 -15.90 -15.85
C CYS A 228 -11.30 -14.83 -14.81
N VAL A 229 -12.20 -13.87 -14.54
CA VAL A 229 -11.98 -12.80 -13.55
C VAL A 229 -12.98 -12.93 -12.41
N PHE A 230 -12.49 -13.09 -11.17
CA PHE A 230 -13.28 -13.33 -9.97
C PHE A 230 -13.11 -12.21 -8.95
N LEU A 231 -14.17 -11.43 -8.69
CA LEU A 231 -14.19 -10.36 -7.69
C LEU A 231 -14.66 -10.95 -6.35
N HIS A 232 -13.73 -11.17 -5.42
CA HIS A 232 -14.02 -11.82 -4.12
C HIS A 232 -14.48 -10.86 -3.02
N GLY A 233 -14.25 -9.55 -3.20
CA GLY A 233 -14.38 -8.60 -2.09
C GLY A 233 -13.25 -8.76 -1.07
N SER A 234 -13.45 -8.23 0.14
CA SER A 234 -12.51 -8.43 1.25
C SER A 234 -12.59 -9.87 1.75
N LEU A 235 -11.45 -10.50 1.95
CA LEU A 235 -11.35 -11.86 2.50
C LEU A 235 -10.71 -11.83 3.89
N ASP A 236 -11.13 -12.73 4.74
CA ASP A 236 -10.45 -13.04 5.99
C ASP A 236 -9.08 -13.70 5.73
N GLN A 237 -8.28 -13.84 6.78
CA GLN A 237 -6.89 -14.27 6.65
C GLN A 237 -6.74 -15.66 6.00
N GLU A 238 -7.51 -16.65 6.42
CA GLU A 238 -7.38 -18.01 5.88
C GLU A 238 -7.75 -18.12 4.39
N PRO A 239 -8.93 -17.60 3.90
CA PRO A 239 -9.22 -17.55 2.48
C PRO A 239 -8.19 -16.75 1.67
N LEU A 240 -7.66 -15.64 2.22
CA LEU A 240 -6.61 -14.86 1.55
C LEU A 240 -5.32 -15.67 1.40
N ILE A 241 -4.88 -16.37 2.45
CA ILE A 241 -3.71 -17.27 2.39
C ILE A 241 -3.92 -18.37 1.33
N ALA A 242 -5.12 -18.92 1.21
CA ALA A 242 -5.42 -19.91 0.17
C ALA A 242 -5.24 -19.32 -1.24
N LYS A 243 -5.66 -18.08 -1.50
CA LYS A 243 -5.44 -17.38 -2.77
C LYS A 243 -3.96 -17.10 -3.03
N LEU A 244 -3.23 -16.64 -2.02
CA LEU A 244 -1.78 -16.40 -2.11
C LEU A 244 -1.00 -17.70 -2.42
N LYS A 245 -1.41 -18.84 -1.84
CA LYS A 245 -0.81 -20.16 -2.13
C LYS A 245 -1.08 -20.64 -3.55
N GLN A 246 -2.23 -20.30 -4.13
CA GLN A 246 -2.65 -20.78 -5.46
C GLN A 246 -2.14 -19.90 -6.60
N ALA A 247 -1.91 -18.61 -6.36
CA ALA A 247 -1.50 -17.66 -7.39
C ALA A 247 -0.06 -17.90 -7.87
N HIS A 248 0.25 -17.49 -9.09
CA HIS A 248 1.57 -17.58 -9.71
C HIS A 248 2.31 -16.24 -9.69
N VAL A 249 1.57 -15.14 -9.71
CA VAL A 249 2.08 -13.77 -9.75
C VAL A 249 1.14 -12.85 -9.00
N LEU A 250 1.70 -11.88 -8.28
CA LEU A 250 0.93 -10.79 -7.69
C LEU A 250 1.04 -9.56 -8.59
N VAL A 251 -0.09 -8.99 -9.00
CA VAL A 251 -0.12 -7.82 -9.89
C VAL A 251 -0.94 -6.71 -9.25
N VAL A 252 -0.29 -5.59 -8.94
CA VAL A 252 -0.96 -4.38 -8.46
C VAL A 252 -0.37 -3.18 -9.19
N PRO A 253 -0.84 -2.86 -10.42
CA PRO A 253 -0.27 -1.83 -11.28
C PRO A 253 -0.76 -0.43 -10.87
N SER A 254 -0.49 -0.07 -9.61
CA SER A 254 -0.93 1.17 -9.00
C SER A 254 -0.34 2.38 -9.69
N SER A 255 -1.13 3.44 -9.87
CA SER A 255 -0.64 4.72 -10.37
C SER A 255 0.30 5.44 -9.38
N TYR A 256 0.29 5.05 -8.11
CA TYR A 256 1.25 5.46 -7.06
C TYR A 256 1.17 4.53 -5.84
N GLU A 257 2.32 4.13 -5.31
CA GLU A 257 2.45 3.39 -4.05
C GLU A 257 3.38 4.10 -3.07
N GLY A 258 2.91 4.26 -1.82
CA GLY A 258 3.75 4.82 -0.75
C GLY A 258 4.84 3.84 -0.28
N PHE A 259 4.53 2.55 -0.27
CA PHE A 259 5.47 1.45 -0.04
C PHE A 259 5.09 0.23 -0.86
N GLY A 260 3.87 -0.33 -0.65
CA GLY A 260 3.42 -1.53 -1.36
C GLY A 260 3.65 -2.81 -0.55
N ILE A 261 3.25 -2.83 0.73
CA ILE A 261 3.39 -4.00 1.60
C ILE A 261 2.85 -5.30 0.97
N VAL A 262 1.82 -5.21 0.14
CA VAL A 262 1.22 -6.36 -0.55
C VAL A 262 2.21 -7.10 -1.46
N TYR A 263 3.19 -6.41 -2.05
CA TYR A 263 4.23 -7.05 -2.85
C TYR A 263 5.07 -7.99 -1.98
N LEU A 264 5.50 -7.53 -0.81
CA LEU A 264 6.24 -8.35 0.14
C LEU A 264 5.36 -9.48 0.70
N GLU A 265 4.09 -9.22 0.99
CA GLU A 265 3.12 -10.26 1.40
C GLU A 265 3.06 -11.37 0.33
N GLY A 266 2.93 -11.02 -0.95
CA GLY A 266 2.97 -11.98 -2.05
C GLY A 266 4.31 -12.71 -2.18
N MET A 267 5.42 -12.00 -2.04
CA MET A 267 6.77 -12.57 -2.09
C MET A 267 7.01 -13.64 -1.00
N GLY A 268 6.36 -13.52 0.18
CA GLY A 268 6.38 -14.55 1.22
C GLY A 268 5.78 -15.89 0.76
N PHE A 269 4.90 -15.86 -0.23
CA PHE A 269 4.35 -17.05 -0.89
C PHE A 269 5.07 -17.37 -2.21
N GLY A 270 6.22 -16.76 -2.47
CA GLY A 270 6.97 -16.94 -3.70
C GLY A 270 6.21 -16.41 -4.92
N LEU A 271 5.45 -15.33 -4.80
CA LEU A 271 4.84 -14.67 -5.95
C LEU A 271 5.77 -13.57 -6.46
N PRO A 272 6.30 -13.65 -7.68
CA PRO A 272 6.87 -12.49 -8.33
C PRO A 272 5.85 -11.36 -8.32
N ALA A 273 6.30 -10.13 -8.06
CA ALA A 273 5.42 -8.98 -7.99
C ALA A 273 5.52 -8.15 -9.27
N ILE A 274 4.37 -7.73 -9.84
CA ILE A 274 4.36 -6.73 -10.90
C ILE A 274 3.72 -5.46 -10.35
N GLY A 275 4.53 -4.40 -10.26
CA GLY A 275 4.14 -3.06 -9.84
C GLY A 275 4.51 -2.03 -10.88
N THR A 276 4.35 -0.73 -10.53
CA THR A 276 4.74 0.36 -11.42
C THR A 276 5.98 1.10 -10.91
N LEU A 277 6.63 1.85 -11.78
CA LEU A 277 7.74 2.74 -11.43
C LEU A 277 7.30 3.94 -10.57
N ALA A 278 5.98 4.15 -10.41
CA ALA A 278 5.44 5.27 -9.63
C ALA A 278 5.42 4.97 -8.12
N GLY A 279 6.12 5.79 -7.35
CA GLY A 279 6.21 5.64 -5.90
C GLY A 279 7.34 4.70 -5.45
N ALA A 280 7.09 3.93 -4.39
CA ALA A 280 8.12 3.15 -3.70
C ALA A 280 8.18 1.66 -4.10
N ALA A 281 7.43 1.22 -5.12
CA ALA A 281 7.47 -0.18 -5.55
C ALA A 281 8.88 -0.64 -5.93
N SER A 282 9.71 0.25 -6.49
CA SER A 282 11.13 -0.01 -6.82
C SER A 282 12.05 -0.19 -5.59
N GLU A 283 11.58 0.09 -4.38
CA GLU A 283 12.31 -0.24 -3.15
C GLU A 283 12.11 -1.71 -2.73
N ILE A 284 11.09 -2.35 -3.28
CA ILE A 284 10.72 -3.75 -3.01
C ILE A 284 11.05 -4.64 -4.19
N ILE A 285 10.59 -4.25 -5.38
CA ILE A 285 10.69 -5.03 -6.61
C ILE A 285 11.97 -4.65 -7.35
N SER A 286 12.83 -5.64 -7.59
CA SER A 286 14.01 -5.55 -8.46
C SER A 286 13.60 -6.02 -9.85
N ASP A 287 13.46 -5.09 -10.81
CA ASP A 287 12.96 -5.37 -12.16
C ASP A 287 13.72 -6.50 -12.86
N GLY A 288 13.00 -7.51 -13.34
CA GLY A 288 13.55 -8.69 -14.00
C GLY A 288 14.19 -9.73 -13.06
N VAL A 289 14.19 -9.50 -11.73
CA VAL A 289 14.87 -10.37 -10.74
C VAL A 289 13.86 -11.09 -9.82
N ASP A 290 13.05 -10.34 -9.09
CA ASP A 290 12.01 -10.87 -8.17
C ASP A 290 10.60 -10.43 -8.56
N GLY A 291 10.48 -9.79 -9.72
CA GLY A 291 9.25 -9.28 -10.29
C GLY A 291 9.53 -8.32 -11.46
N PHE A 292 8.53 -7.54 -11.83
CA PHE A 292 8.67 -6.54 -12.89
C PHE A 292 8.11 -5.18 -12.47
N LEU A 293 8.74 -4.12 -13.02
CA LEU A 293 8.26 -2.75 -12.91
C LEU A 293 7.83 -2.26 -14.30
N ILE A 294 6.64 -1.70 -14.38
CA ILE A 294 6.07 -1.15 -15.61
C ILE A 294 5.76 0.33 -15.46
N GLU A 295 5.57 1.03 -16.57
CA GLU A 295 5.03 2.37 -16.51
C GLU A 295 3.57 2.36 -16.03
N PRO A 296 3.14 3.37 -15.24
CA PRO A 296 1.73 3.49 -14.85
C PRO A 296 0.79 3.49 -16.05
N GLU A 297 -0.36 2.83 -15.90
CA GLU A 297 -1.41 2.74 -16.92
C GLU A 297 -0.99 2.05 -18.26
N ASN A 298 0.16 1.39 -18.30
CA ASN A 298 0.66 0.70 -19.49
C ASN A 298 0.23 -0.78 -19.51
N ALA A 299 -0.95 -1.04 -20.06
CA ALA A 299 -1.51 -2.40 -20.16
C ALA A 299 -0.72 -3.30 -21.13
N ASP A 300 -0.14 -2.74 -22.19
CA ASP A 300 0.64 -3.50 -23.17
C ASP A 300 1.94 -4.04 -22.55
N GLN A 301 2.66 -3.18 -21.83
CA GLN A 301 3.85 -3.60 -21.10
C GLN A 301 3.52 -4.65 -20.04
N LEU A 302 2.38 -4.51 -19.33
CA LEU A 302 1.91 -5.51 -18.37
C LEU A 302 1.62 -6.84 -19.05
N ALA A 303 0.93 -6.83 -20.20
CA ALA A 303 0.62 -8.03 -20.97
C ALA A 303 1.88 -8.77 -21.41
N GLU A 304 2.93 -8.06 -21.85
CA GLU A 304 4.23 -8.64 -22.22
C GLU A 304 4.89 -9.34 -21.00
N ARG A 305 4.89 -8.71 -19.83
CA ARG A 305 5.48 -9.31 -18.61
C ARG A 305 4.71 -10.54 -18.14
N LEU A 306 3.37 -10.48 -18.18
CA LEU A 306 2.53 -11.64 -17.87
C LEU A 306 2.76 -12.80 -18.85
N LYS A 307 2.90 -12.50 -20.15
CA LYS A 307 3.19 -13.48 -21.18
C LYS A 307 4.54 -14.18 -20.91
N VAL A 308 5.59 -13.44 -20.57
CA VAL A 308 6.91 -14.02 -20.23
C VAL A 308 6.78 -15.04 -19.09
N LEU A 309 6.08 -14.71 -17.99
CA LEU A 309 5.92 -15.62 -16.85
C LEU A 309 5.02 -16.82 -17.17
N ASN A 310 4.00 -16.64 -18.00
CA ASN A 310 3.08 -17.69 -18.37
C ASN A 310 3.67 -18.69 -19.35
N GLU A 311 4.40 -18.24 -20.37
CA GLU A 311 4.99 -19.07 -21.42
C GLU A 311 6.32 -19.71 -21.00
N ASN A 312 7.03 -19.11 -20.03
CA ASN A 312 8.32 -19.63 -19.55
C ASN A 312 8.27 -19.96 -18.05
N ARG A 313 7.91 -21.21 -17.75
CA ARG A 313 7.78 -21.68 -16.36
C ARG A 313 9.12 -21.77 -15.62
N GLU A 314 10.24 -21.88 -16.31
CA GLU A 314 11.56 -21.85 -15.68
C GLU A 314 11.87 -20.44 -15.14
N ILE A 315 11.59 -19.40 -15.92
CA ILE A 315 11.71 -18.02 -15.46
C ILE A 315 10.78 -17.77 -14.27
N LEU A 316 9.53 -18.25 -14.34
CA LEU A 316 8.59 -18.13 -13.23
C LEU A 316 9.12 -18.77 -11.95
N ILE A 317 9.64 -20.01 -12.03
CA ILE A 317 10.22 -20.72 -10.87
C ILE A 317 11.37 -19.93 -10.28
N GLN A 318 12.36 -19.54 -11.12
CA GLN A 318 13.53 -18.81 -10.66
C GLN A 318 13.15 -17.50 -9.98
N MET A 319 12.29 -16.69 -10.62
CA MET A 319 11.82 -15.42 -10.08
C MET A 319 11.00 -15.62 -8.79
N SER A 320 10.21 -16.68 -8.68
CA SER A 320 9.45 -17.04 -7.50
C SER A 320 10.33 -17.35 -6.28
N LEU A 321 11.41 -18.11 -6.49
CA LEU A 321 12.36 -18.43 -5.44
C LEU A 321 13.15 -17.19 -5.00
N VAL A 322 13.50 -16.31 -5.95
CA VAL A 322 14.17 -15.03 -5.63
C VAL A 322 13.23 -14.09 -4.88
N ALA A 323 11.96 -14.02 -5.26
CA ALA A 323 10.94 -13.24 -4.55
C ALA A 323 10.78 -13.71 -3.09
N ARG A 324 10.72 -15.04 -2.87
CA ARG A 324 10.71 -15.61 -1.52
C ARG A 324 11.96 -15.22 -0.72
N ASN A 325 13.13 -15.27 -1.33
CA ASN A 325 14.39 -14.87 -0.67
C ASN A 325 14.42 -13.36 -0.38
N ARG A 326 13.79 -12.52 -1.19
CA ARG A 326 13.60 -11.08 -0.91
C ARG A 326 12.76 -10.86 0.33
N TYR A 327 11.65 -11.62 0.47
CA TYR A 327 10.81 -11.59 1.68
C TYR A 327 11.60 -11.94 2.95
N LEU A 328 12.42 -13.00 2.91
CA LEU A 328 13.21 -13.45 4.06
C LEU A 328 14.25 -12.42 4.55
N ARG A 329 14.63 -11.46 3.70
CA ARG A 329 15.60 -10.39 4.05
C ARG A 329 14.90 -9.12 4.57
N GLN A 330 13.56 -9.08 4.56
CA GLN A 330 12.84 -7.93 5.06
C GLN A 330 12.83 -7.94 6.59
N PRO A 331 13.01 -6.79 7.26
CA PRO A 331 12.91 -6.70 8.70
C PRO A 331 11.58 -7.24 9.23
N LYS A 332 11.60 -7.77 10.47
CA LYS A 332 10.40 -8.11 11.24
C LYS A 332 9.99 -6.94 12.13
N TRP A 333 8.81 -7.01 12.73
CA TRP A 333 8.33 -5.98 13.64
C TRP A 333 9.20 -5.82 14.89
N GLU A 334 9.93 -6.84 15.30
CA GLU A 334 10.82 -6.84 16.46
C GLU A 334 12.19 -6.20 16.17
N GLU A 335 12.53 -5.96 14.91
CA GLU A 335 13.79 -5.36 14.44
C GLU A 335 13.64 -3.87 14.12
#